data_b68f3261e118258c4edc32a5fc569cb3
#
_entry.id   b68f3261e118258c4edc32a5fc569cb3
#
_cell.length_a   1.000
_cell.length_b   1.000
_cell.length_c   1.000
_cell.angle_alpha   90.00
_cell.angle_beta   90.00
_cell.angle_gamma   90.00
#
_symmetry.space_group_name_H-M   'P 1'
#
loop_
_entity.id
_entity.type
_entity.pdbx_description
1 polymer ?
#
loop_
_entity_poly.entity_id
_entity_poly.type
_entity_poly.pdbx_seq_one_letter_code
_entity_poly.pdbx_strand_id
1 'polypeptide(L)' 'MRCALVQNSNETVINIIVADPTVDPAPEGCTIVGLPDDSPVSFGWIYDPATGQFTDPNPPA' A
#
# COMPACT_ATOMS: atom_id res chain seq x y z
N MET A 1 12.15 0.72 -5.27
CA MET A 1 11.02 -0.18 -5.57
C MET A 1 9.71 0.56 -5.39
N ARG A 2 8.69 0.12 -6.08
CA ARG A 2 7.35 0.68 -5.90
C ARG A 2 6.78 0.25 -4.56
N CYS A 3 6.16 1.17 -3.85
CA CYS A 3 5.57 0.90 -2.54
C CYS A 3 4.20 1.54 -2.42
N ALA A 4 3.32 0.88 -1.67
CA ALA A 4 2.04 1.47 -1.27
C ALA A 4 2.22 2.18 0.06
N LEU A 5 1.74 3.40 0.14
CA LEU A 5 1.64 4.14 1.40
C LEU A 5 0.24 3.90 1.97
N VAL A 6 0.18 3.16 3.06
CA VAL A 6 -1.08 2.71 3.67
C VAL A 6 -1.36 3.54 4.90
N GLN A 7 -2.55 4.13 4.97
CA GLN A 7 -3.01 4.86 6.15
C GLN A 7 -3.50 3.86 7.21
N ASN A 8 -2.87 3.87 8.39
CA ASN A 8 -3.14 2.85 9.42
C ASN A 8 -4.55 2.92 10.00
N SER A 9 -5.17 4.10 10.02
CA SER A 9 -6.48 4.27 10.63
C SER A 9 -7.59 3.52 9.90
N ASN A 10 -7.47 3.34 8.59
CA ASN A 10 -8.47 2.68 7.75
C ASN A 10 -7.87 1.68 6.76
N GLU A 11 -6.55 1.45 6.84
CA GLU A 11 -5.82 0.50 6.00
C GLU A 11 -5.97 0.77 4.50
N THR A 12 -6.20 2.03 4.14
CA THR A 12 -6.38 2.45 2.75
C THR A 12 -5.06 2.91 2.15
N VAL A 13 -4.81 2.51 0.90
CA VAL A 13 -3.66 3.00 0.13
C VAL A 13 -3.93 4.45 -0.28
N ILE A 14 -3.17 5.38 0.28
CA ILE A 14 -3.34 6.81 0.03
C ILE A 14 -2.35 7.35 -0.99
N ASN A 15 -1.30 6.59 -1.29
CA ASN A 15 -0.31 6.99 -2.30
C ASN A 15 0.49 5.78 -2.76
N ILE A 16 1.05 5.90 -3.96
CA ILE A 16 2.04 4.95 -4.49
C ILE A 16 3.34 5.74 -4.66
N ILE A 17 4.39 5.27 -4.01
CA ILE A 17 5.68 5.97 -3.96
C ILE A 17 6.80 5.04 -4.40
N VAL A 18 7.93 5.63 -4.76
CA VAL A 18 9.17 4.88 -4.99
C VAL A 18 10.02 5.02 -3.73
N ALA A 19 10.22 3.91 -3.02
CA ALA A 19 10.92 3.91 -1.75
C ALA A 19 11.50 2.52 -1.48
N ASP A 20 12.30 2.43 -0.42
CA ASP A 20 12.79 1.15 0.11
C ASP A 20 12.20 0.97 1.51
N PRO A 21 11.27 0.03 1.70
CA PRO A 21 10.61 -0.13 3.00
C PRO A 21 11.54 -0.58 4.11
N THR A 22 12.75 -1.04 3.78
CA THR A 22 13.74 -1.42 4.78
C THR A 22 14.63 -0.26 5.22
N VAL A 23 14.61 0.86 4.49
CA VAL A 23 15.49 2.01 4.70
C VAL A 23 14.70 3.29 4.96
N ASP A 24 13.67 3.53 4.14
CA ASP A 24 12.90 4.77 4.20
C ASP A 24 11.83 4.68 5.29
N PRO A 25 11.79 5.65 6.23
CA PRO A 25 10.78 5.64 7.27
C PRO A 25 9.41 6.01 6.73
N ALA A 26 8.36 5.34 7.23
CA ALA A 26 6.98 5.71 6.92
C ALA A 26 6.60 7.00 7.66
N PRO A 27 5.76 7.87 7.06
CA PRO A 27 5.17 8.98 7.78
C PRO A 27 4.36 8.51 8.98
N GLU A 28 4.22 9.37 9.98
CA GLU A 28 3.41 9.06 11.16
C GLU A 28 1.99 8.71 10.74
N GLY A 29 1.45 7.62 11.29
CA GLY A 29 0.11 7.15 10.97
C GLY A 29 0.01 6.35 9.67
N CYS A 30 1.14 6.06 9.03
CA CYS A 30 1.17 5.32 7.76
C CYS A 30 2.15 4.16 7.83
N THR A 31 2.00 3.23 6.89
CA THR A 31 2.93 2.11 6.72
C THR A 31 3.34 2.03 5.25
N ILE A 32 4.61 1.80 4.99
CA ILE A 32 5.13 1.57 3.64
C ILE A 32 5.17 0.07 3.39
N VAL A 33 4.51 -0.38 2.32
CA VAL A 33 4.47 -1.78 1.92
C VAL A 33 5.06 -1.92 0.53
N GLY A 34 6.12 -2.72 0.40
CA GLY A 34 6.75 -2.97 -0.89
C GLY A 34 5.83 -3.73 -1.83
N LEU A 35 5.82 -3.36 -3.11
CA LEU A 35 5.00 -3.98 -4.14
C LEU A 35 5.87 -4.66 -5.18
N PRO A 36 5.43 -5.81 -5.74
CA PRO A 36 6.05 -6.37 -6.94
C PRO A 36 5.92 -5.38 -8.11
N ASP A 37 6.85 -5.46 -9.07
CA ASP A 37 6.87 -4.56 -10.23
C ASP A 37 5.58 -4.64 -11.07
N ASP A 38 4.94 -5.81 -11.08
CA ASP A 38 3.73 -6.06 -11.85
C ASP A 38 2.45 -5.92 -11.01
N SER A 39 2.55 -5.40 -9.80
CA SER A 39 1.39 -5.26 -8.91
C SER A 39 0.40 -4.24 -9.47
N PRO A 40 -0.91 -4.58 -9.53
CA PRO A 40 -1.94 -3.65 -9.96
C PRO A 40 -2.40 -2.69 -8.86
N VAL A 41 -1.84 -2.78 -7.67
CA VAL A 41 -2.26 -1.96 -6.52
C VAL A 41 -2.16 -0.47 -6.85
N SER A 42 -3.19 0.28 -6.52
CA SER A 42 -3.32 1.70 -6.80
C SER A 42 -4.00 2.41 -5.62
N PHE A 43 -4.28 3.71 -5.80
CA PHE A 43 -4.92 4.51 -4.77
C PHE A 43 -6.29 3.94 -4.41
N GLY A 44 -6.64 4.01 -3.13
CA GLY A 44 -7.95 3.61 -2.65
C GLY A 44 -8.09 2.12 -2.36
N TRP A 45 -7.10 1.30 -2.73
CA TRP A 45 -7.11 -0.12 -2.38
C TRP A 45 -7.00 -0.31 -0.88
N ILE A 46 -7.50 -1.43 -0.38
CA ILE A 46 -7.47 -1.77 1.05
C ILE A 46 -6.38 -2.81 1.28
N TYR A 47 -5.54 -2.56 2.28
CA TYR A 47 -4.48 -3.47 2.68
C TYR A 47 -4.92 -4.28 3.88
N ASP A 48 -4.76 -5.62 3.81
CA ASP A 48 -5.03 -6.50 4.94
C ASP A 48 -3.69 -6.89 5.59
N PRO A 49 -3.36 -6.32 6.77
CA PRO A 49 -2.08 -6.64 7.44
C PRO A 49 -2.02 -8.07 7.96
N ALA A 50 -3.17 -8.72 8.17
CA ALA A 50 -3.19 -10.10 8.65
C ALA A 50 -2.72 -11.10 7.59
N THR A 51 -3.00 -10.81 6.30
CA THR A 51 -2.64 -11.69 5.19
C THR A 51 -1.56 -11.10 4.28
N GLY A 52 -1.31 -9.79 4.39
CA GLY A 52 -0.41 -9.08 3.47
C GLY A 52 -0.99 -8.85 2.10
N GLN A 53 -2.30 -9.01 1.93
CA GLN A 53 -3.00 -8.90 0.65
C GLN A 53 -3.62 -7.53 0.47
N PHE A 54 -3.75 -7.11 -0.80
CA PHE A 54 -4.48 -5.89 -1.16
C PHE A 54 -5.77 -6.26 -1.87
N THR A 55 -6.82 -5.48 -1.62
CA THR A 55 -8.13 -5.68 -2.26
C THR A 55 -8.55 -4.38 -2.93
N ASP A 56 -8.99 -4.48 -4.19
CA ASP A 56 -9.57 -3.36 -4.92
C ASP A 56 -11.03 -3.19 -4.47
N PRO A 57 -11.39 -2.08 -3.81
CA PRO A 57 -12.77 -1.88 -3.34
C PRO A 57 -13.74 -1.61 -4.49
N ASN A 58 -13.24 -1.28 -5.69
CA ASN A 58 -14.05 -1.04 -6.88
C ASN A 58 -13.53 -1.90 -8.05
N PRO A 59 -13.65 -3.22 -7.97
CA PRO A 59 -13.15 -4.07 -9.06
C PRO A 59 -13.91 -3.77 -10.36
N PRO A 60 -13.25 -3.87 -11.51
CA PRO A 60 -13.93 -3.68 -12.79
C PRO A 60 -15.03 -4.73 -12.95
N ALA A 61 -16.13 -4.28 -13.51
CA ALA A 61 -17.31 -5.15 -13.73
C ALA A 61 -17.01 -6.23 -14.77
#